data_2778c30f4d7b8b4df4924805c5676d70
#
_entry.id   2778c30f4d7b8b4df4924805c5676d70
#
_cell.length_a   1.000
_cell.length_b   1.000
_cell.length_c   1.000
_cell.angle_alpha   90.00
_cell.angle_beta   90.00
_cell.angle_gamma   90.00
#
_symmetry.space_group_name_H-M   'P 1'
#
loop_
_entity.id
_entity.type
_entity.pdbx_description
1 polymer ?
#
loop_
_entity_poly.entity_id
_entity_poly.type
_entity_poly.pdbx_seq_one_letter_code
_entity_poly.pdbx_strand_id
1 'polypeptide(L)'
;VGSFTDDADLCRSTGVQLHFSPGSKQNLKLTTRDDIPHFEFLLSKRSERNLPSSNVSAISSAEPRSGNSPALSATEVSNMFRIGIGEDTHRLAAGRKLILGGVEIPFELGLLGHSDADALAHAVIDALLGACALGDIGQHFPDSDEAFRGISSLLLAKEAAARIRAAGFETVNIDSVITAQKPKLAPFREAMRANLAEALGVPPENIGVKFTTPEGTGPEGNLECITVRAVAAVRKGRIQCRYGCKPTQAYNMQNDF
;
A
#
# COMPACT_ATOMS: atom_id res chain seq x y z
N VAL A 1 0.60 -19.80 -37.56
CA VAL A 1 0.27 -19.29 -36.21
C VAL A 1 -0.49 -18.00 -36.44
N GLY A 2 -1.82 -18.03 -36.23
CA GLY A 2 -2.67 -16.84 -36.38
C GLY A 2 -2.31 -15.80 -35.31
N SER A 3 -2.28 -14.52 -35.65
CA SER A 3 -2.22 -13.46 -34.67
C SER A 3 -3.62 -13.26 -34.08
N PHE A 4 -3.75 -13.35 -32.77
CA PHE A 4 -5.00 -13.07 -32.06
C PHE A 4 -4.97 -11.62 -31.58
N THR A 5 -6.13 -10.95 -31.62
CA THR A 5 -6.26 -9.55 -31.25
C THR A 5 -6.57 -9.36 -29.77
N ASP A 6 -7.13 -10.37 -29.13
CA ASP A 6 -7.43 -10.40 -27.69
C ASP A 6 -7.63 -11.86 -27.18
N ASP A 7 -7.79 -11.98 -25.86
CA ASP A 7 -7.98 -13.28 -25.20
C ASP A 7 -9.28 -14.00 -25.64
N ALA A 8 -10.30 -13.24 -26.03
CA ALA A 8 -11.56 -13.80 -26.49
C ALA A 8 -11.42 -14.47 -27.86
N ASP A 9 -10.60 -13.89 -28.74
CA ASP A 9 -10.29 -14.50 -30.06
C ASP A 9 -9.46 -15.78 -29.90
N LEU A 10 -8.51 -15.80 -28.97
CA LEU A 10 -7.75 -16.99 -28.63
C LEU A 10 -8.67 -18.11 -28.13
N CYS A 11 -9.57 -17.81 -27.18
CA CYS A 11 -10.54 -18.77 -26.67
C CYS A 11 -11.48 -19.32 -27.74
N ARG A 12 -11.97 -18.47 -28.67
CA ARG A 12 -12.79 -18.93 -29.78
C ARG A 12 -12.04 -19.89 -30.70
N SER A 13 -10.76 -19.63 -30.97
CA SER A 13 -9.95 -20.50 -31.84
C SER A 13 -9.73 -21.88 -31.27
N THR A 14 -9.83 -22.05 -29.94
CA THR A 14 -9.70 -23.32 -29.22
C THR A 14 -11.03 -24.04 -29.01
N GLY A 15 -12.16 -23.49 -29.52
CA GLY A 15 -13.49 -24.09 -29.40
C GLY A 15 -14.15 -23.89 -28.03
N VAL A 16 -13.60 -23.04 -27.18
CA VAL A 16 -14.20 -22.71 -25.87
C VAL A 16 -15.45 -21.85 -26.07
N GLN A 17 -16.56 -22.26 -25.47
CA GLN A 17 -17.80 -21.49 -25.47
C GLN A 17 -17.68 -20.31 -24.51
N LEU A 18 -17.72 -19.08 -25.04
CA LEU A 18 -17.65 -17.86 -24.25
C LEU A 18 -19.05 -17.43 -23.78
N HIS A 19 -19.17 -17.17 -22.49
CA HIS A 19 -20.36 -16.57 -21.90
C HIS A 19 -20.07 -15.10 -21.57
N PHE A 20 -20.85 -14.18 -22.13
CA PHE A 20 -20.71 -12.76 -21.86
C PHE A 20 -21.74 -12.32 -20.81
N SER A 21 -21.29 -11.67 -19.76
CA SER A 21 -22.17 -10.96 -18.83
C SER A 21 -22.56 -9.59 -19.43
N PRO A 22 -23.77 -9.07 -19.10
CA PRO A 22 -24.14 -7.70 -19.50
C PRO A 22 -23.16 -6.71 -18.90
N GLY A 23 -22.33 -6.09 -19.73
CA GLY A 23 -21.42 -5.02 -19.32
C GLY A 23 -22.09 -3.64 -19.41
N SER A 24 -21.53 -2.64 -18.78
CA SER A 24 -21.96 -1.25 -18.97
C SER A 24 -21.38 -0.68 -20.26
N LYS A 25 -22.21 -0.07 -21.09
CA LYS A 25 -21.76 0.70 -22.27
C LYS A 25 -20.86 1.90 -21.92
N GLN A 26 -20.75 2.23 -20.63
CA GLN A 26 -19.90 3.30 -20.12
C GLN A 26 -18.51 2.80 -19.68
N ASN A 27 -18.28 1.48 -19.74
CA ASN A 27 -16.99 0.89 -19.43
C ASN A 27 -16.13 0.89 -20.70
N LEU A 28 -15.43 1.99 -20.93
CA LEU A 28 -14.59 2.22 -22.11
C LEU A 28 -13.12 1.97 -21.78
N LYS A 29 -12.46 1.16 -22.60
CA LYS A 29 -11.02 1.00 -22.55
C LYS A 29 -10.39 2.04 -23.50
N LEU A 30 -9.53 2.91 -22.97
CA LEU A 30 -8.73 3.84 -23.79
C LEU A 30 -7.53 3.08 -24.36
N THR A 31 -7.53 2.86 -25.67
CA THR A 31 -6.46 2.14 -26.37
C THR A 31 -5.76 2.99 -27.41
N THR A 32 -6.45 3.98 -27.96
CA THR A 32 -5.94 4.87 -29.00
C THR A 32 -6.25 6.34 -28.67
N ARG A 33 -5.58 7.27 -29.36
CA ARG A 33 -5.87 8.71 -29.23
C ARG A 33 -7.29 9.07 -29.67
N ASP A 34 -7.87 8.29 -30.56
CA ASP A 34 -9.21 8.53 -31.10
C ASP A 34 -10.33 8.20 -30.09
N ASP A 35 -10.00 7.44 -29.03
CA ASP A 35 -10.93 7.13 -27.94
C ASP A 35 -11.12 8.33 -26.98
N ILE A 36 -10.19 9.29 -26.96
CA ILE A 36 -10.19 10.42 -26.01
C ILE A 36 -11.45 11.29 -26.13
N PRO A 37 -11.89 11.75 -27.33
CA PRO A 37 -13.09 12.57 -27.45
C PRO A 37 -14.36 11.87 -26.96
N HIS A 38 -14.45 10.55 -27.18
CA HIS A 38 -15.59 9.78 -26.71
C HIS A 38 -15.58 9.65 -25.18
N PHE A 39 -14.42 9.49 -24.59
CA PHE A 39 -14.26 9.43 -23.13
C PHE A 39 -14.60 10.78 -22.47
N GLU A 40 -14.14 11.89 -23.02
CA GLU A 40 -14.47 13.24 -22.57
C GLU A 40 -15.98 13.51 -22.62
N PHE A 41 -16.63 13.08 -23.71
CA PHE A 41 -18.09 13.16 -23.85
C PHE A 41 -18.82 12.36 -22.75
N LEU A 42 -18.35 11.16 -22.41
CA LEU A 42 -18.94 10.36 -21.34
C LEU A 42 -18.74 10.99 -19.96
N LEU A 43 -17.57 11.60 -19.71
CA LEU A 43 -17.29 12.33 -18.47
C LEU A 43 -18.19 13.58 -18.33
N SER A 44 -18.40 14.36 -19.40
CA SER A 44 -19.28 15.53 -19.37
C SER A 44 -20.72 15.14 -19.02
N LYS A 45 -21.23 14.06 -19.61
CA LYS A 45 -22.57 13.52 -19.30
C LYS A 45 -22.72 12.98 -17.89
N ARG A 46 -21.63 12.54 -17.27
CA ARG A 46 -21.62 12.08 -15.87
C ARG A 46 -21.69 13.27 -14.91
N SER A 47 -21.02 14.36 -15.23
CA SER A 47 -21.09 15.62 -14.47
C SER A 47 -22.48 16.23 -14.45
N GLU A 48 -23.20 16.21 -15.57
CA GLU A 48 -24.57 16.72 -15.67
C GLU A 48 -25.60 15.89 -14.86
N ARG A 49 -25.34 14.59 -14.64
CA ARG A 49 -26.24 13.71 -13.87
C ARG A 49 -26.06 13.79 -12.36
N ASN A 50 -24.99 14.39 -11.89
CA ASN A 50 -24.70 14.54 -10.46
C ASN A 50 -25.07 15.93 -9.89
N LEU A 51 -25.75 16.78 -10.69
CA LEU A 51 -26.44 17.96 -10.15
C LEU A 51 -27.86 17.53 -9.78
N PRO A 52 -28.21 17.51 -8.47
CA PRO A 52 -29.61 17.36 -8.09
C PRO A 52 -30.34 18.60 -8.56
N SER A 53 -31.24 18.42 -9.57
CA SER A 53 -32.19 19.45 -9.94
C SER A 53 -32.98 19.83 -8.69
N SER A 54 -32.87 21.11 -8.34
CA SER A 54 -33.69 21.87 -7.42
C SER A 54 -35.14 21.33 -7.27
N ASN A 55 -35.39 20.64 -6.17
CA ASN A 55 -36.68 20.62 -5.51
C ASN A 55 -36.47 21.08 -4.06
N VAL A 56 -36.19 22.36 -3.92
CA VAL A 56 -36.26 23.07 -2.63
C VAL A 56 -37.63 23.74 -2.56
N SER A 57 -38.68 22.95 -2.31
CA SER A 57 -39.93 23.46 -1.76
C SER A 57 -40.78 22.28 -1.32
N ALA A 58 -40.54 21.79 -0.14
CA ALA A 58 -41.44 21.16 0.80
C ALA A 58 -40.67 20.26 1.82
N ILE A 59 -39.92 20.81 2.73
CA ILE A 59 -39.73 20.24 4.08
C ILE A 59 -39.48 21.42 5.03
N SER A 60 -40.51 22.17 5.29
CA SER A 60 -40.62 23.02 6.48
C SER A 60 -41.49 22.25 7.44
N SER A 61 -40.91 21.68 8.45
CA SER A 61 -41.43 21.21 9.74
C SER A 61 -40.94 19.80 10.11
N ALA A 62 -39.64 19.70 10.37
CA ALA A 62 -39.12 18.63 11.23
C ALA A 62 -38.00 19.26 12.08
N GLU A 63 -38.21 19.29 13.39
CA GLU A 63 -37.25 19.79 14.36
C GLU A 63 -35.90 19.04 14.24
N PRO A 64 -34.74 19.73 14.37
CA PRO A 64 -33.46 19.10 14.29
C PRO A 64 -33.23 18.22 15.52
N ARG A 65 -33.16 16.92 15.32
CA ARG A 65 -32.59 16.01 16.32
C ARG A 65 -31.11 16.39 16.51
N SER A 66 -30.79 16.88 17.69
CA SER A 66 -29.45 17.22 18.13
C SER A 66 -28.58 15.95 18.18
N GLY A 67 -27.76 15.82 17.19
CA GLY A 67 -26.75 14.76 17.04
C GLY A 67 -25.74 15.20 15.97
N ASN A 68 -25.13 16.37 16.16
CA ASN A 68 -24.13 16.90 15.27
C ASN A 68 -22.80 16.14 15.47
N SER A 69 -22.61 15.04 14.75
CA SER A 69 -21.27 14.73 14.25
C SER A 69 -21.13 15.48 12.92
N PRO A 70 -20.25 16.48 12.79
CA PRO A 70 -20.05 17.15 11.52
C PRO A 70 -19.56 16.12 10.51
N ALA A 71 -20.30 15.94 9.42
CA ALA A 71 -19.81 15.15 8.29
C ALA A 71 -18.51 15.81 7.82
N LEU A 72 -17.41 15.06 7.86
CA LEU A 72 -16.13 15.52 7.37
C LEU A 72 -16.28 15.89 5.88
N SER A 73 -15.77 17.06 5.50
CA SER A 73 -15.73 17.45 4.08
C SER A 73 -14.89 16.47 3.28
N ALA A 74 -15.17 16.33 1.98
CA ALA A 74 -14.35 15.48 1.11
C ALA A 74 -12.86 15.85 1.15
N THR A 75 -12.53 17.11 1.42
CA THR A 75 -11.16 17.63 1.57
C THR A 75 -10.53 17.16 2.89
N GLU A 76 -11.29 17.08 3.96
CA GLU A 76 -10.79 16.57 5.24
C GLU A 76 -10.56 15.07 5.20
N VAL A 77 -11.41 14.31 4.50
CA VAL A 77 -11.25 12.87 4.29
C VAL A 77 -10.02 12.59 3.40
N SER A 78 -9.80 13.37 2.33
CA SER A 78 -8.65 13.19 1.44
C SER A 78 -7.30 13.48 2.09
N ASN A 79 -7.27 14.34 3.12
CA ASN A 79 -6.05 14.63 3.90
C ASN A 79 -5.79 13.64 5.03
N MET A 80 -6.71 12.69 5.29
CA MET A 80 -6.56 11.72 6.39
C MET A 80 -5.71 10.51 6.03
N PHE A 81 -5.62 10.12 4.74
CA PHE A 81 -4.89 8.94 4.30
C PHE A 81 -3.73 9.32 3.39
N ARG A 82 -2.61 8.61 3.55
CA ARG A 82 -1.44 8.68 2.69
C ARG A 82 -1.01 7.27 2.32
N ILE A 83 -0.45 7.13 1.13
CA ILE A 83 0.01 5.85 0.59
C ILE A 83 1.49 6.01 0.23
N GLY A 84 2.27 4.98 0.55
CA GLY A 84 3.66 4.86 0.15
C GLY A 84 3.93 3.51 -0.47
N ILE A 85 4.96 3.46 -1.29
CA ILE A 85 5.49 2.25 -1.91
C ILE A 85 6.93 2.05 -1.42
N GLY A 86 7.32 0.79 -1.19
CA GLY A 86 8.69 0.39 -0.94
C GLY A 86 9.05 -0.81 -1.81
N GLU A 87 10.28 -0.85 -2.27
CA GLU A 87 10.83 -1.97 -3.03
C GLU A 87 12.22 -2.27 -2.50
N ASP A 88 12.52 -3.55 -2.28
CA ASP A 88 13.83 -4.00 -1.88
C ASP A 88 14.22 -5.27 -2.63
N THR A 89 15.46 -5.34 -3.07
CA THR A 89 16.03 -6.49 -3.79
C THR A 89 17.35 -6.87 -3.19
N HIS A 90 17.43 -8.12 -2.73
CA HIS A 90 18.66 -8.67 -2.17
C HIS A 90 19.14 -9.88 -2.99
N ARG A 91 20.46 -9.92 -3.21
CA ARG A 91 21.11 -11.04 -3.92
C ARG A 91 21.07 -12.30 -3.08
N LEU A 92 20.81 -13.45 -3.71
CA LEU A 92 20.96 -14.77 -3.10
C LEU A 92 22.43 -15.20 -3.09
N ALA A 93 22.88 -15.74 -1.96
CA ALA A 93 24.26 -16.22 -1.77
C ALA A 93 24.29 -17.46 -0.87
N ALA A 94 25.25 -18.35 -1.15
CA ALA A 94 25.51 -19.49 -0.29
C ALA A 94 26.10 -19.08 1.08
N GLY A 95 25.84 -19.86 2.11
CA GLY A 95 26.38 -19.61 3.46
C GLY A 95 25.67 -18.48 4.23
N ARG A 96 24.57 -17.97 3.70
CA ARG A 96 23.70 -16.99 4.36
C ARG A 96 22.36 -17.64 4.73
N LYS A 97 21.72 -17.13 5.78
CA LYS A 97 20.34 -17.51 6.12
C LYS A 97 19.35 -16.77 5.22
N LEU A 98 18.29 -17.44 4.83
CA LEU A 98 17.15 -16.79 4.18
C LEU A 98 16.17 -16.35 5.28
N ILE A 99 16.07 -15.03 5.49
CA ILE A 99 15.16 -14.43 6.46
C ILE A 99 14.20 -13.52 5.69
N LEU A 100 12.90 -13.72 5.92
CA LEU A 100 11.82 -12.87 5.35
C LEU A 100 10.72 -12.69 6.39
N GLY A 101 10.38 -11.44 6.70
CA GLY A 101 9.44 -11.10 7.77
C GLY A 101 9.86 -11.65 9.12
N GLY A 102 11.17 -11.67 9.41
CA GLY A 102 11.75 -12.24 10.65
C GLY A 102 11.66 -13.76 10.74
N VAL A 103 11.29 -14.45 9.66
CA VAL A 103 11.19 -15.92 9.63
C VAL A 103 12.39 -16.50 8.90
N GLU A 104 13.16 -17.35 9.59
CA GLU A 104 14.23 -18.13 8.97
C GLU A 104 13.63 -19.27 8.13
N ILE A 105 13.89 -19.26 6.84
CA ILE A 105 13.33 -20.20 5.87
C ILE A 105 14.42 -21.20 5.49
N PRO A 106 14.20 -22.51 5.63
CA PRO A 106 15.16 -23.52 5.23
C PRO A 106 15.38 -23.49 3.71
N PHE A 107 16.57 -23.03 3.31
CA PHE A 107 16.99 -23.00 1.91
C PHE A 107 18.53 -22.98 1.83
N GLU A 108 19.08 -23.47 0.75
CA GLU A 108 20.55 -23.55 0.53
C GLU A 108 21.22 -22.19 0.30
N LEU A 109 20.42 -21.19 -0.15
CA LEU A 109 20.85 -19.82 -0.37
C LEU A 109 20.12 -18.89 0.60
N GLY A 110 20.76 -17.82 1.03
CA GLY A 110 20.15 -16.76 1.81
C GLY A 110 20.45 -15.40 1.22
N LEU A 111 19.86 -14.35 1.80
CA LEU A 111 20.00 -12.99 1.29
C LEU A 111 21.26 -12.33 1.81
N LEU A 112 21.94 -11.59 0.93
CA LEU A 112 23.16 -10.85 1.20
C LEU A 112 22.83 -9.39 1.50
N GLY A 113 23.20 -8.91 2.68
CA GLY A 113 23.00 -7.52 3.12
C GLY A 113 23.78 -7.22 4.39
N HIS A 114 23.70 -5.95 4.84
CA HIS A 114 24.41 -5.45 6.03
C HIS A 114 23.75 -5.88 7.34
N SER A 115 22.41 -5.80 7.41
CA SER A 115 21.58 -6.29 8.52
C SER A 115 21.38 -7.82 8.41
N ASP A 116 20.26 -8.35 8.84
CA ASP A 116 19.82 -9.72 8.56
C ASP A 116 19.33 -9.93 7.12
N ALA A 117 19.36 -8.87 6.28
CA ALA A 117 18.95 -8.85 4.88
C ALA A 117 17.49 -9.27 4.63
N ASP A 118 16.59 -8.97 5.56
CA ASP A 118 15.15 -9.23 5.42
C ASP A 118 14.51 -8.26 4.45
N ALA A 119 14.48 -8.61 3.17
CA ALA A 119 13.93 -7.78 2.11
C ALA A 119 12.43 -7.46 2.32
N LEU A 120 11.66 -8.33 3.01
CA LEU A 120 10.25 -8.05 3.29
C LEU A 120 10.11 -6.93 4.33
N ALA A 121 10.88 -6.99 5.40
CA ALA A 121 10.86 -5.95 6.42
C ALA A 121 11.36 -4.61 5.85
N HIS A 122 12.41 -4.61 5.02
CA HIS A 122 12.95 -3.40 4.40
C HIS A 122 11.94 -2.72 3.47
N ALA A 123 11.32 -3.47 2.55
CA ALA A 123 10.30 -2.92 1.66
C ALA A 123 9.10 -2.35 2.43
N VAL A 124 8.69 -3.00 3.53
CA VAL A 124 7.61 -2.51 4.40
C VAL A 124 8.01 -1.21 5.11
N ILE A 125 9.25 -1.11 5.63
CA ILE A 125 9.75 0.11 6.27
C ILE A 125 9.75 1.27 5.26
N ASP A 126 10.27 1.07 4.05
CA ASP A 126 10.30 2.09 3.01
C ASP A 126 8.91 2.55 2.60
N ALA A 127 7.97 1.62 2.43
CA ALA A 127 6.58 1.97 2.14
C ALA A 127 5.96 2.86 3.23
N LEU A 128 6.23 2.55 4.49
CA LEU A 128 5.72 3.30 5.63
C LEU A 128 6.36 4.69 5.76
N LEU A 129 7.69 4.77 5.66
CA LEU A 129 8.42 6.05 5.71
C LEU A 129 8.02 6.95 4.54
N GLY A 130 7.94 6.38 3.32
CA GLY A 130 7.51 7.09 2.12
C GLY A 130 6.08 7.63 2.23
N ALA A 131 5.13 6.85 2.78
CA ALA A 131 3.77 7.33 3.04
C ALA A 131 3.72 8.57 3.94
N CYS A 132 4.65 8.66 4.88
CA CYS A 132 4.76 9.80 5.80
C CYS A 132 5.64 10.95 5.27
N ALA A 133 6.28 10.79 4.11
CA ALA A 133 7.30 11.69 3.56
C ALA A 133 8.49 11.89 4.52
N LEU A 134 8.93 10.81 5.16
CA LEU A 134 10.05 10.78 6.11
C LEU A 134 11.36 10.27 5.48
N GLY A 135 11.43 10.11 4.17
CA GLY A 135 12.59 9.56 3.47
C GLY A 135 12.54 8.04 3.35
N ASP A 136 13.67 7.38 3.42
CA ASP A 136 13.87 5.95 3.21
C ASP A 136 14.64 5.28 4.35
N ILE A 137 14.73 3.95 4.32
CA ILE A 137 15.42 3.15 5.35
C ILE A 137 16.90 3.53 5.47
N GLY A 138 17.58 3.84 4.36
CA GLY A 138 19.00 4.19 4.36
C GLY A 138 19.31 5.51 5.05
N GLN A 139 18.38 6.48 5.03
CA GLN A 139 18.52 7.73 5.78
C GLN A 139 18.35 7.54 7.28
N HIS A 140 17.53 6.59 7.70
CA HIS A 140 17.24 6.34 9.12
C HIS A 140 18.18 5.34 9.76
N PHE A 141 18.68 4.38 8.98
CA PHE A 141 19.48 3.23 9.43
C PHE A 141 20.62 2.96 8.43
N PRO A 142 21.59 3.88 8.32
CA PRO A 142 22.62 3.79 7.28
C PRO A 142 23.53 2.57 7.47
N ASP A 143 23.87 1.90 6.38
CA ASP A 143 24.77 0.75 6.35
C ASP A 143 26.19 1.08 6.83
N SER A 144 26.56 2.35 6.86
CA SER A 144 27.84 2.83 7.40
C SER A 144 27.91 2.81 8.93
N ASP A 145 26.79 2.66 9.61
CA ASP A 145 26.74 2.57 11.08
C ASP A 145 26.83 1.11 11.54
N GLU A 146 27.95 0.78 12.18
CA GLU A 146 28.20 -0.56 12.72
C GLU A 146 27.15 -1.03 13.75
N ALA A 147 26.38 -0.11 14.35
CA ALA A 147 25.30 -0.45 15.26
C ALA A 147 24.19 -1.27 14.59
N PHE A 148 24.07 -1.18 13.25
CA PHE A 148 23.05 -1.90 12.50
C PHE A 148 23.58 -3.19 11.84
N ARG A 149 24.87 -3.50 12.01
CA ARG A 149 25.44 -4.73 11.44
C ARG A 149 24.81 -5.98 12.06
N GLY A 150 24.19 -6.80 11.22
CA GLY A 150 23.52 -8.05 11.63
C GLY A 150 22.29 -7.85 12.51
N ILE A 151 21.80 -6.62 12.66
CA ILE A 151 20.58 -6.35 13.42
C ILE A 151 19.37 -7.00 12.77
N SER A 152 18.41 -7.43 13.57
CA SER A 152 17.11 -7.88 13.05
C SER A 152 16.33 -6.73 12.44
N SER A 153 15.91 -6.87 11.19
CA SER A 153 15.11 -5.86 10.49
C SER A 153 13.72 -5.66 11.11
N LEU A 154 13.23 -6.60 11.92
CA LEU A 154 12.03 -6.38 12.73
C LEU A 154 12.23 -5.33 13.82
N LEU A 155 13.45 -5.20 14.37
CA LEU A 155 13.77 -4.10 15.30
C LEU A 155 13.79 -2.76 14.58
N LEU A 156 14.30 -2.72 13.34
CA LEU A 156 14.24 -1.52 12.49
C LEU A 156 12.80 -1.15 12.16
N ALA A 157 11.96 -2.14 11.85
CA ALA A 157 10.52 -1.93 11.61
C ALA A 157 9.81 -1.35 12.84
N LYS A 158 10.13 -1.84 14.03
CA LYS A 158 9.59 -1.32 15.29
C LYS A 158 9.99 0.14 15.52
N GLU A 159 11.22 0.48 15.27
CA GLU A 159 11.73 1.85 15.39
C GLU A 159 11.10 2.76 14.34
N ALA A 160 11.00 2.34 13.07
CA ALA A 160 10.31 3.07 12.01
C ALA A 160 8.84 3.36 12.39
N ALA A 161 8.13 2.35 12.91
CA ALA A 161 6.77 2.52 13.41
C ALA A 161 6.67 3.54 14.56
N ALA A 162 7.68 3.61 15.45
CA ALA A 162 7.74 4.62 16.51
C ALA A 162 7.90 6.03 15.93
N ARG A 163 8.78 6.21 14.93
CA ARG A 163 9.00 7.51 14.23
C ARG A 163 7.76 7.96 13.49
N ILE A 164 7.06 7.05 12.82
CA ILE A 164 5.80 7.31 12.12
C ILE A 164 4.74 7.81 13.10
N ARG A 165 4.59 7.13 14.27
CA ARG A 165 3.67 7.58 15.33
C ARG A 165 4.08 8.93 15.91
N ALA A 166 5.37 9.18 16.11
CA ALA A 166 5.87 10.48 16.57
C ALA A 166 5.58 11.60 15.58
N ALA A 167 5.58 11.32 14.26
CA ALA A 167 5.17 12.23 13.20
C ALA A 167 3.64 12.43 13.11
N GLY A 168 2.87 11.79 13.98
CA GLY A 168 1.40 11.93 14.06
C GLY A 168 0.64 11.05 13.08
N PHE A 169 1.23 9.93 12.62
CA PHE A 169 0.58 8.97 11.74
C PHE A 169 0.37 7.61 12.40
N GLU A 170 -0.63 6.91 11.93
CA GLU A 170 -0.95 5.53 12.30
C GLU A 170 -0.97 4.67 11.04
N THR A 171 -0.38 3.48 11.11
CA THR A 171 -0.46 2.49 10.04
C THR A 171 -1.87 1.93 9.95
N VAL A 172 -2.45 1.93 8.74
CA VAL A 172 -3.80 1.40 8.48
C VAL A 172 -3.73 -0.04 7.99
N ASN A 173 -3.00 -0.24 6.90
CA ASN A 173 -2.73 -1.57 6.37
C ASN A 173 -1.45 -1.58 5.52
N ILE A 174 -0.93 -2.77 5.32
CA ILE A 174 0.21 -3.04 4.45
C ILE A 174 -0.16 -4.20 3.54
N ASP A 175 0.19 -4.10 2.27
CA ASP A 175 0.11 -5.19 1.31
C ASP A 175 1.48 -5.36 0.64
N SER A 176 1.95 -6.59 0.55
CA SER A 176 3.26 -6.89 -0.02
C SER A 176 3.23 -8.10 -0.95
N VAL A 177 4.15 -8.12 -1.90
CA VAL A 177 4.38 -9.25 -2.79
C VAL A 177 5.87 -9.56 -2.84
N ILE A 178 6.20 -10.83 -2.61
CA ILE A 178 7.56 -11.36 -2.71
C ILE A 178 7.68 -12.10 -4.04
N THR A 179 8.60 -11.66 -4.88
CA THR A 179 8.96 -12.32 -6.14
C THR A 179 10.16 -13.23 -5.90
N ALA A 180 9.93 -14.53 -5.96
CA ALA A 180 10.98 -15.54 -5.73
C ALA A 180 10.68 -16.82 -6.50
N GLN A 181 11.69 -17.38 -7.20
CA GLN A 181 11.56 -18.67 -7.89
C GLN A 181 11.52 -19.85 -6.90
N LYS A 182 12.35 -19.79 -5.87
CA LYS A 182 12.46 -20.76 -4.76
C LYS A 182 12.91 -20.03 -3.50
N PRO A 183 12.66 -20.65 -2.31
CA PRO A 183 11.84 -21.83 -2.04
C PRO A 183 10.33 -21.50 -2.09
N LYS A 184 9.45 -22.49 -1.82
CA LYS A 184 8.01 -22.25 -1.60
C LYS A 184 7.81 -21.50 -0.28
N LEU A 185 7.34 -20.26 -0.36
CA LEU A 185 7.19 -19.35 0.79
C LEU A 185 5.81 -19.44 1.49
N ALA A 186 4.81 -19.99 0.80
CA ALA A 186 3.43 -20.05 1.31
C ALA A 186 3.27 -20.65 2.73
N PRO A 187 4.01 -21.68 3.14
CA PRO A 187 3.91 -22.22 4.49
C PRO A 187 4.32 -21.25 5.61
N PHE A 188 5.12 -20.24 5.28
CA PHE A 188 5.68 -19.27 6.24
C PHE A 188 4.87 -17.97 6.33
N ARG A 189 3.81 -17.81 5.52
CA ARG A 189 3.02 -16.58 5.42
C ARG A 189 2.52 -16.07 6.75
N GLU A 190 1.89 -16.94 7.53
CA GLU A 190 1.24 -16.51 8.76
C GLU A 190 2.26 -16.08 9.83
N ALA A 191 3.42 -16.74 9.87
CA ALA A 191 4.51 -16.34 10.76
C ALA A 191 5.09 -14.96 10.36
N MET A 192 5.32 -14.72 9.05
CA MET A 192 5.77 -13.41 8.54
C MET A 192 4.76 -12.30 8.91
N ARG A 193 3.47 -12.55 8.71
CA ARG A 193 2.40 -11.61 9.05
C ARG A 193 2.38 -11.30 10.54
N ALA A 194 2.46 -12.31 11.40
CA ALA A 194 2.45 -12.16 12.85
C ALA A 194 3.65 -11.33 13.33
N ASN A 195 4.84 -11.64 12.85
CA ASN A 195 6.07 -10.94 13.22
C ASN A 195 6.03 -9.45 12.82
N LEU A 196 5.63 -9.17 11.59
CA LEU A 196 5.49 -7.78 11.10
C LEU A 196 4.40 -7.03 11.88
N ALA A 197 3.28 -7.66 12.17
CA ALA A 197 2.18 -7.08 12.93
C ALA A 197 2.64 -6.70 14.35
N GLU A 198 3.37 -7.59 15.02
CA GLU A 198 3.96 -7.34 16.35
C GLU A 198 4.97 -6.18 16.30
N ALA A 199 5.91 -6.21 15.36
CA ALA A 199 6.94 -5.18 15.23
C ALA A 199 6.32 -3.78 14.95
N LEU A 200 5.30 -3.71 14.13
CA LEU A 200 4.64 -2.46 13.75
C LEU A 200 3.55 -2.01 14.75
N GLY A 201 3.10 -2.92 15.62
CA GLY A 201 2.02 -2.66 16.57
C GLY A 201 0.65 -2.51 15.91
N VAL A 202 0.36 -3.34 14.90
CA VAL A 202 -0.92 -3.40 14.18
C VAL A 202 -1.51 -4.80 14.23
N PRO A 203 -2.83 -4.96 14.04
CA PRO A 203 -3.46 -6.28 13.94
C PRO A 203 -2.91 -7.08 12.74
N PRO A 204 -2.70 -8.41 12.86
CA PRO A 204 -2.20 -9.25 11.77
C PRO A 204 -3.05 -9.23 10.51
N GLU A 205 -4.37 -9.01 10.64
CA GLU A 205 -5.29 -8.85 9.50
C GLU A 205 -5.00 -7.63 8.62
N ASN A 206 -4.26 -6.65 9.14
CA ASN A 206 -3.83 -5.47 8.40
C ASN A 206 -2.53 -5.70 7.61
N ILE A 207 -1.92 -6.88 7.69
CA ILE A 207 -0.69 -7.24 6.99
C ILE A 207 -1.00 -8.27 5.90
N GLY A 208 -0.86 -7.85 4.64
CA GLY A 208 -0.94 -8.72 3.46
C GLY A 208 0.47 -9.18 3.05
N VAL A 209 0.67 -10.50 2.89
CA VAL A 209 1.89 -11.08 2.32
C VAL A 209 1.50 -12.06 1.24
N LYS A 210 1.91 -11.77 0.00
CA LYS A 210 1.65 -12.55 -1.21
C LYS A 210 2.97 -13.02 -1.83
N PHE A 211 2.89 -14.03 -2.64
CA PHE A 211 4.05 -14.59 -3.32
C PHE A 211 3.74 -14.72 -4.80
N THR A 212 4.75 -14.48 -5.64
CA THR A 212 4.69 -14.73 -7.08
C THR A 212 5.98 -15.37 -7.54
N THR A 213 5.89 -16.22 -8.55
CA THR A 213 7.05 -16.78 -9.25
C THR A 213 7.25 -16.02 -10.56
N PRO A 214 8.50 -15.72 -10.94
CA PRO A 214 8.82 -15.09 -12.23
C PRO A 214 8.86 -16.10 -13.37
N GLU A 215 8.41 -17.35 -13.17
CA GLU A 215 8.33 -18.42 -14.18
C GLU A 215 9.67 -18.67 -14.91
N GLY A 216 10.77 -18.64 -14.15
CA GLY A 216 12.13 -18.85 -14.68
C GLY A 216 12.68 -17.66 -15.45
N THR A 217 12.04 -16.50 -15.44
CA THR A 217 12.50 -15.30 -16.17
C THR A 217 13.14 -14.29 -15.23
N GLY A 218 14.09 -13.52 -15.76
CA GLY A 218 14.79 -12.47 -15.01
C GLY A 218 15.72 -12.99 -13.91
N PRO A 219 16.33 -12.09 -13.14
CA PRO A 219 17.28 -12.45 -12.08
C PRO A 219 16.63 -13.27 -10.96
N GLU A 220 15.39 -12.99 -10.58
CA GLU A 220 14.65 -13.77 -9.59
C GLU A 220 14.38 -15.18 -10.10
N GLY A 221 14.07 -15.34 -11.40
CA GLY A 221 13.85 -16.63 -12.05
C GLY A 221 15.13 -17.47 -12.15
N ASN A 222 16.27 -16.82 -12.24
CA ASN A 222 17.59 -17.44 -12.28
C ASN A 222 18.17 -17.74 -10.89
N LEU A 223 17.41 -17.47 -9.78
CA LEU A 223 17.89 -17.59 -8.41
C LEU A 223 19.08 -16.65 -8.07
N GLU A 224 19.14 -15.48 -8.69
CA GLU A 224 20.17 -14.48 -8.41
C GLU A 224 19.76 -13.55 -7.27
N CYS A 225 18.47 -13.29 -7.10
CA CYS A 225 17.93 -12.42 -6.06
C CYS A 225 16.49 -12.78 -5.67
N ILE A 226 16.02 -12.12 -4.62
CA ILE A 226 14.60 -12.01 -4.26
C ILE A 226 14.25 -10.52 -4.24
N THR A 227 13.13 -10.16 -4.86
CA THR A 227 12.59 -8.81 -4.88
C THR A 227 11.27 -8.76 -4.10
N VAL A 228 11.12 -7.74 -3.28
CA VAL A 228 9.89 -7.49 -2.53
C VAL A 228 9.37 -6.11 -2.85
N ARG A 229 8.06 -6.01 -3.09
CA ARG A 229 7.33 -4.75 -3.21
C ARG A 229 6.28 -4.68 -2.13
N ALA A 230 6.19 -3.52 -1.47
CA ALA A 230 5.19 -3.26 -0.45
C ALA A 230 4.47 -1.95 -0.73
N VAL A 231 3.20 -1.90 -0.36
CA VAL A 231 2.39 -0.68 -0.31
C VAL A 231 1.87 -0.53 1.10
N ALA A 232 2.00 0.65 1.68
CA ALA A 232 1.48 0.95 3.00
C ALA A 232 0.48 2.11 2.93
N ALA A 233 -0.62 1.99 3.65
CA ALA A 233 -1.53 3.08 3.92
C ALA A 233 -1.36 3.55 5.36
N VAL A 234 -1.23 4.85 5.55
CA VAL A 234 -1.21 5.50 6.86
C VAL A 234 -2.29 6.57 6.93
N ARG A 235 -2.73 6.89 8.12
CA ARG A 235 -3.65 8.01 8.38
C ARG A 235 -3.05 8.93 9.43
N LYS A 236 -3.46 10.20 9.45
CA LYS A 236 -3.17 11.07 10.59
C LYS A 236 -3.88 10.51 11.82
N GLY A 237 -3.10 10.22 12.85
CA GLY A 237 -3.62 9.83 14.16
C GLY A 237 -4.46 10.96 14.73
N ARG A 238 -5.55 10.64 15.41
CA ARG A 238 -6.22 11.62 16.25
C ARG A 238 -5.25 11.99 17.35
N ILE A 239 -4.85 13.25 17.42
CA ILE A 239 -4.09 13.77 18.57
C ILE A 239 -5.01 13.59 19.79
N GLN A 240 -4.86 12.48 20.51
CA GLN A 240 -5.41 12.39 21.85
C GLN A 240 -4.55 13.31 22.71
N CYS A 241 -5.03 14.54 22.96
CA CYS A 241 -4.51 15.34 24.05
C CYS A 241 -4.64 14.54 25.34
N ARG A 242 -3.57 13.90 25.81
CA ARG A 242 -3.52 13.19 27.11
C ARG A 242 -3.71 14.13 28.32
N TYR A 243 -3.77 15.41 28.05
CA TYR A 243 -4.08 16.45 29.05
C TYR A 243 -5.21 17.30 28.45
N GLY A 244 -6.39 17.26 29.03
CA GLY A 244 -7.64 17.92 28.66
C GLY A 244 -7.58 19.38 28.13
N CYS A 245 -6.72 19.66 27.18
CA CYS A 245 -6.66 20.92 26.45
C CYS A 245 -7.84 20.99 25.50
N LYS A 246 -8.83 21.80 25.81
CA LYS A 246 -9.83 22.26 24.85
C LYS A 246 -9.12 22.88 23.66
N PRO A 247 -9.58 22.68 22.42
CA PRO A 247 -8.99 23.33 21.25
C PRO A 247 -9.08 24.85 21.48
N THR A 248 -7.91 25.49 21.54
CA THR A 248 -7.80 26.94 21.58
C THR A 248 -8.41 27.48 20.29
N GLN A 249 -9.42 28.33 20.43
CA GLN A 249 -10.03 29.11 19.35
C GLN A 249 -8.91 29.76 18.55
N ALA A 250 -8.97 29.62 17.22
CA ALA A 250 -8.12 30.35 16.29
C ALA A 250 -8.20 31.84 16.61
N TYR A 251 -7.08 32.42 17.01
CA TYR A 251 -6.95 33.86 17.20
C TYR A 251 -7.00 34.51 15.81
N ASN A 252 -8.13 35.13 15.50
CA ASN A 252 -8.29 35.98 14.33
C ASN A 252 -7.45 37.25 14.58
N MET A 253 -6.23 37.28 14.03
CA MET A 253 -5.53 38.52 13.81
C MET A 253 -6.04 39.12 12.50
N GLN A 254 -7.10 39.89 12.57
CA GLN A 254 -7.44 40.93 11.63
C GLN A 254 -7.49 42.26 12.41
N ASN A 255 -6.71 43.20 11.86
CA ASN A 255 -6.71 44.63 12.13
C ASN A 255 -5.96 45.09 13.39
N ASP A 256 -4.75 45.63 13.11
CA ASP A 256 -4.46 47.06 13.34
C ASP A 256 -3.05 47.33 12.82
N PHE A 257 -2.95 47.92 11.61
CA PHE A 257 -2.18 49.07 11.16
C PHE A 257 -2.32 49.23 9.66
#